data_527885508801cf438e1e196771b3bfd8
#
_entry.id   527885508801cf438e1e196771b3bfd8
#
_cell.length_a   1.000
_cell.length_b   1.000
_cell.length_c   1.000
_cell.angle_alpha   90.00
_cell.angle_beta   90.00
_cell.angle_gamma   90.00
#
_symmetry.space_group_name_H-M   'P 1'
#
loop_
_entity.id
_entity.type
_entity.pdbx_description
1 polymer ?
#
loop_
_entity_poly.entity_id
_entity_poly.type
_entity_poly.pdbx_seq_one_letter_code
_entity_poly.pdbx_strand_id
1 'polypeptide(L)'
;MVETTLKIKNKSGLHLRPAAEFVKKANEFQANITLERGGKVVNGKSIIHVQALGVRQGMTINLRAVGVDAEDAVAALSELVNNKFGEE
;
A
#
# COMPACT_ATOMS: atom_id res chain seq x y z
N MET A 1 15.68 5.49 -2.74
CA MET A 1 14.67 4.44 -2.47
C MET A 1 14.26 4.48 -1.01
N VAL A 2 12.97 4.45 -0.75
CA VAL A 2 12.41 4.42 0.61
C VAL A 2 11.58 3.16 0.78
N GLU A 3 11.72 2.50 1.91
CA GLU A 3 11.10 1.20 2.15
C GLU A 3 10.65 1.11 3.60
N THR A 4 9.47 0.54 3.82
CA THR A 4 8.96 0.32 5.18
C THR A 4 8.06 -0.91 5.20
N THR A 5 7.94 -1.50 6.39
CA THR A 5 7.03 -2.62 6.61
C THR A 5 5.79 -2.11 7.33
N LEU A 6 4.62 -2.45 6.83
CA LEU A 6 3.35 -2.02 7.39
C LEU A 6 2.49 -3.21 7.74
N LYS A 7 1.80 -3.12 8.88
CA LYS A 7 0.81 -4.13 9.27
C LYS A 7 -0.56 -3.63 8.87
N ILE A 8 -1.32 -4.47 8.19
CA ILE A 8 -2.68 -4.15 7.76
C ILE A 8 -3.61 -4.37 8.95
N LYS A 9 -4.19 -3.29 9.46
CA LYS A 9 -4.99 -3.30 10.69
C LYS A 9 -6.49 -3.26 10.44
N ASN A 10 -6.91 -2.82 9.25
CA ASN A 10 -8.33 -2.68 8.96
C ASN A 10 -8.99 -4.04 8.72
N LYS A 11 -10.26 -4.12 9.06
CA LYS A 11 -11.01 -5.37 9.09
C LYS A 11 -11.06 -6.08 7.75
N SER A 12 -11.26 -5.34 6.67
CA SER A 12 -11.38 -5.93 5.33
C SER A 12 -10.04 -6.20 4.64
N GLY A 13 -8.91 -5.79 5.25
CA GLY A 13 -7.61 -5.91 4.61
C GLY A 13 -7.54 -5.06 3.35
N LEU A 14 -6.82 -5.54 2.34
CA LEU A 14 -6.73 -4.84 1.05
C LEU A 14 -7.79 -5.33 0.08
N HIS A 15 -9.05 -5.36 0.54
CA HIS A 15 -10.19 -5.67 -0.30
C HIS A 15 -10.45 -4.49 -1.26
N LEU A 16 -11.50 -4.56 -2.06
CA LEU A 16 -11.73 -3.62 -3.17
C LEU A 16 -11.63 -2.15 -2.75
N ARG A 17 -12.35 -1.73 -1.72
CA ARG A 17 -12.37 -0.32 -1.33
C ARG A 17 -11.04 0.18 -0.76
N PRO A 18 -10.41 -0.51 0.21
CA PRO A 18 -9.09 -0.10 0.67
C PRO A 18 -8.02 -0.14 -0.42
N ALA A 19 -8.08 -1.14 -1.30
CA ALA A 19 -7.13 -1.21 -2.41
C ALA A 19 -7.31 -0.01 -3.35
N ALA A 20 -8.56 0.38 -3.63
CA ALA A 20 -8.83 1.54 -4.47
C ALA A 20 -8.32 2.83 -3.83
N GLU A 21 -8.50 2.98 -2.52
CA GLU A 21 -8.00 4.14 -1.78
C GLU A 21 -6.48 4.19 -1.79
N PHE A 22 -5.83 3.04 -1.59
CA PHE A 22 -4.37 2.94 -1.65
C PHE A 22 -3.87 3.37 -3.03
N VAL A 23 -4.44 2.81 -4.08
CA VAL A 23 -4.03 3.09 -5.46
C VAL A 23 -4.25 4.56 -5.82
N LYS A 24 -5.39 5.12 -5.40
CA LYS A 24 -5.67 6.53 -5.64
C LYS A 24 -4.60 7.42 -5.00
N LYS A 25 -4.25 7.15 -3.76
CA LYS A 25 -3.21 7.90 -3.06
C LYS A 25 -1.86 7.70 -3.74
N ALA A 26 -1.52 6.46 -4.10
CA ALA A 26 -0.25 6.15 -4.74
C ALA A 26 -0.09 6.88 -6.07
N ASN A 27 -1.17 7.04 -6.82
CA ASN A 27 -1.13 7.73 -8.10
C ASN A 27 -0.98 9.24 -8.00
N GLU A 28 -1.04 9.80 -6.79
CA GLU A 28 -0.75 11.22 -6.57
C GLU A 28 0.75 11.51 -6.62
N PHE A 29 1.59 10.48 -6.59
CA PHE A 29 3.04 10.62 -6.55
C PHE A 29 3.68 10.09 -7.83
N GLN A 30 4.84 10.68 -8.19
CA GLN A 30 5.58 10.25 -9.37
C GLN A 30 6.40 9.00 -9.11
N ALA A 31 6.79 8.76 -7.86
CA ALA A 31 7.60 7.60 -7.50
C ALA A 31 6.96 6.31 -7.96
N ASN A 32 7.79 5.33 -8.32
CA ASN A 32 7.33 3.96 -8.56
C ASN A 32 7.07 3.33 -7.20
N ILE A 33 5.88 2.78 -7.03
CA ILE A 33 5.44 2.23 -5.74
C ILE A 33 5.12 0.76 -5.92
N THR A 34 5.73 -0.07 -5.06
CA THR A 34 5.50 -1.50 -5.07
C THR A 34 5.13 -1.99 -3.68
N LEU A 35 4.34 -3.05 -3.65
CA LEU A 35 4.02 -3.78 -2.42
C LEU A 35 4.52 -5.20 -2.55
N GLU A 36 5.01 -5.75 -1.45
CA GLU A 36 5.50 -7.11 -1.41
C GLU A 36 4.91 -7.86 -0.23
N ARG A 37 4.56 -9.12 -0.45
CA ARG A 37 4.18 -10.05 0.60
C ARG A 37 4.57 -11.47 0.17
N GLY A 38 5.35 -12.15 1.05
CA GLY A 38 5.72 -13.54 0.79
C GLY A 38 6.50 -13.75 -0.51
N GLY A 39 7.32 -12.79 -0.88
CA GLY A 39 8.12 -12.87 -2.09
C GLY A 39 7.40 -12.42 -3.37
N LYS A 40 6.11 -12.12 -3.26
CA LYS A 40 5.33 -11.61 -4.41
C LYS A 40 5.34 -10.09 -4.40
N VAL A 41 5.82 -9.49 -5.47
CA VAL A 41 5.91 -8.03 -5.62
C VAL A 41 4.89 -7.57 -6.65
N VAL A 42 4.12 -6.54 -6.31
CA VAL A 42 3.08 -6.02 -7.20
C VAL A 42 3.20 -4.50 -7.34
N ASN A 43 2.61 -3.99 -8.42
CA ASN A 43 2.54 -2.55 -8.67
C ASN A 43 1.51 -1.90 -7.74
N GLY A 44 1.95 -0.99 -6.87
CA GLY A 44 1.08 -0.30 -5.92
C GLY A 44 0.13 0.71 -6.56
N LYS A 45 0.25 0.95 -7.86
CA LYS A 45 -0.63 1.89 -8.59
C LYS A 45 -1.69 1.17 -9.42
N SER A 46 -1.83 -0.15 -9.26
CA SER A 46 -2.84 -0.94 -9.97
C SER A 46 -3.75 -1.64 -8.96
N ILE A 47 -5.06 -1.35 -9.05
CA ILE A 47 -6.05 -1.96 -8.15
C ILE A 47 -6.04 -3.48 -8.27
N ILE A 48 -6.01 -3.98 -9.49
CA ILE A 48 -6.01 -5.44 -9.75
C ILE A 48 -4.79 -6.09 -9.10
N HIS A 49 -3.61 -5.48 -9.26
CA HIS A 49 -2.37 -6.01 -8.70
C HIS A 49 -2.37 -5.98 -7.18
N VAL A 50 -2.83 -4.88 -6.59
CA VAL A 50 -2.90 -4.76 -5.13
C VAL A 50 -3.87 -5.79 -4.55
N GLN A 51 -5.03 -5.99 -5.16
CA GLN A 51 -5.97 -7.01 -4.74
C GLN A 51 -5.41 -8.42 -4.88
N ALA A 52 -4.66 -8.66 -5.96
CA ALA A 52 -4.07 -9.98 -6.23
C ALA A 52 -3.04 -10.39 -5.17
N LEU A 53 -2.54 -9.44 -4.39
CA LEU A 53 -1.60 -9.75 -3.31
C LEU A 53 -2.26 -10.52 -2.16
N GLY A 54 -3.58 -10.45 -2.05
CA GLY A 54 -4.35 -11.25 -1.10
C GLY A 54 -4.13 -10.87 0.36
N VAL A 55 -3.92 -9.59 0.63
CA VAL A 55 -3.60 -9.14 2.00
C VAL A 55 -4.86 -9.02 2.84
N ARG A 56 -4.82 -9.62 4.02
CA ARG A 56 -5.91 -9.61 4.99
C ARG A 56 -5.49 -8.91 6.27
N GLN A 57 -6.46 -8.64 7.12
CA GLN A 57 -6.20 -8.06 8.45
C GLN A 57 -5.12 -8.88 9.19
N GLY A 58 -4.18 -8.19 9.78
CA GLY A 58 -3.11 -8.82 10.57
C GLY A 58 -1.87 -9.18 9.77
N MET A 59 -1.95 -9.18 8.46
CA MET A 59 -0.79 -9.46 7.62
C MET A 59 0.10 -8.24 7.50
N THR A 60 1.39 -8.47 7.26
CA THR A 60 2.34 -7.39 7.00
C THR A 60 2.67 -7.34 5.52
N ILE A 61 2.93 -6.13 5.05
CA ILE A 61 3.39 -5.89 3.68
C ILE A 61 4.62 -5.03 3.71
N ASN A 62 5.44 -5.14 2.68
CA ASN A 62 6.60 -4.28 2.51
C ASN A 62 6.26 -3.25 1.43
N LEU A 63 6.35 -1.98 1.79
CA LEU A 63 6.08 -0.87 0.89
C LEU A 63 7.40 -0.26 0.44
N ARG A 64 7.58 -0.13 -0.87
CA ARG A 64 8.80 0.44 -1.44
C ARG A 64 8.43 1.53 -2.43
N ALA A 65 9.16 2.64 -2.38
CA ALA A 65 8.99 3.73 -3.33
C ALA A 65 10.35 4.19 -3.85
N VAL A 66 10.42 4.41 -5.16
CA VAL A 66 11.63 4.89 -5.84
C VAL A 66 11.26 6.08 -6.70
N GLY A 67 11.87 7.22 -6.44
CA GLY A 67 11.60 8.43 -7.22
C GLY A 67 11.79 9.68 -6.40
N VAL A 68 11.57 10.82 -7.03
CA VAL A 68 11.84 12.14 -6.44
C VAL A 68 11.00 12.42 -5.21
N ASP A 69 9.76 11.90 -5.17
CA ASP A 69 8.83 12.11 -4.07
C ASP A 69 8.59 10.82 -3.26
N ALA A 70 9.56 9.90 -3.27
CA ALA A 70 9.42 8.61 -2.59
C ALA A 70 9.15 8.74 -1.10
N GLU A 71 9.83 9.66 -0.41
CA GLU A 71 9.62 9.85 1.03
C GLU A 71 8.20 10.33 1.34
N ASP A 72 7.71 11.31 0.56
CA ASP A 72 6.35 11.81 0.73
C ASP A 72 5.33 10.71 0.43
N ALA A 73 5.59 9.90 -0.59
CA ALA A 73 4.70 8.81 -0.96
C ALA A 73 4.60 7.78 0.17
N VAL A 74 5.75 7.36 0.72
CA VAL A 74 5.76 6.37 1.80
C VAL A 74 5.07 6.93 3.04
N ALA A 75 5.30 8.20 3.38
CA ALA A 75 4.65 8.82 4.52
C ALA A 75 3.13 8.85 4.37
N ALA A 76 2.64 9.27 3.20
CA ALA A 76 1.21 9.37 2.94
C ALA A 76 0.53 8.00 2.96
N LEU A 77 1.16 7.01 2.32
CA LEU A 77 0.60 5.66 2.26
C LEU A 77 0.65 4.96 3.61
N SER A 78 1.71 5.20 4.38
CA SER A 78 1.82 4.65 5.74
C SER A 78 0.72 5.22 6.64
N GLU A 79 0.44 6.52 6.53
CA GLU A 79 -0.62 7.15 7.29
C GLU A 79 -1.98 6.55 6.94
N LEU A 80 -2.24 6.36 5.65
CA LEU A 80 -3.49 5.76 5.19
C LEU A 80 -3.70 4.36 5.76
N VAL A 81 -2.64 3.53 5.73
CA VAL A 81 -2.69 2.17 6.26
C VAL A 81 -2.86 2.19 7.78
N ASN A 82 -2.11 3.05 8.48
CA ASN A 82 -2.17 3.11 9.94
C ASN A 82 -3.51 3.65 10.45
N ASN A 83 -4.21 4.43 9.65
CA ASN A 83 -5.56 4.90 9.96
C ASN A 83 -6.64 3.93 9.51
N LYS A 84 -6.27 2.71 9.16
CA LYS A 84 -7.19 1.63 8.77
C LYS A 84 -8.06 2.01 7.57
N PHE A 85 -7.55 2.87 6.68
CA PHE A 85 -8.31 3.37 5.53
C PHE A 85 -9.64 4.01 5.94
N GLY A 86 -9.70 4.56 7.16
CA GLY A 86 -10.94 5.14 7.68
C GLY A 86 -11.95 4.12 8.19
N GLU A 87 -11.62 2.83 8.17
CA GLU A 87 -12.48 1.77 8.75
C GLU A 87 -12.29 1.68 10.26
N GLU A 88 -13.28 1.20 10.93
CA GLU A 88 -13.21 0.95 12.37
C GLU A 88 -12.72 -0.46 12.70
#